data_06f7f46df22419c138246c7b25bda481
#
_entry.id   06f7f46df22419c138246c7b25bda481
#
_cell.length_a   1.000
_cell.length_b   1.000
_cell.length_c   1.000
_cell.angle_alpha   90.00
_cell.angle_beta   90.00
_cell.angle_gamma   90.00
#
_symmetry.space_group_name_H-M   'P 1'
#
loop_
_entity.id
_entity.type
_entity.pdbx_description
1 polymer ?
#
loop_
_entity_poly.entity_id
_entity_poly.type
_entity_poly.pdbx_seq_one_letter_code
_entity_poly.pdbx_strand_id
1 'polypeptide(L)'
;MRIAILSNGNINYSTRRLKEEAEKRGHQVKVIKYKNCYVSIDEKHPTVIYKGKEIGEFDVVIPRIASHMTKYGTAVLRQLEMMHPKAFFMNRSIAITRARDKLRSTQLLVKAGVSIPKTVFSRNATDIDSLIEEIGGMPAIIKLARGTHGNGVVLAETKKAAKSVLQAFYLTNSDGTNVLLQEFIKESAGTDIRAFVVGSQVVASMKRQSLDDDFRSNLHKGGEGASVKLTDAERKMCVKAAKAMGLTVAGVDFMRSSRGALVLEVNASPGFGIEKITRRNVAGKIIEYIDRNAKRGNKKDKIGA
;
A
#
# COMPACT_ATOMS: atom_id res chain seq x y z
N MET A 1 10.88 11.30 -22.37
CA MET A 1 10.46 12.00 -21.13
C MET A 1 11.58 11.91 -20.09
N ARG A 2 11.65 12.92 -19.21
CA ARG A 2 12.53 12.94 -18.05
C ARG A 2 11.75 12.34 -16.86
N ILE A 3 12.17 11.18 -16.36
CA ILE A 3 11.48 10.43 -15.29
C ILE A 3 12.32 10.44 -14.03
N ALA A 4 11.76 10.92 -12.91
CA ALA A 4 12.34 10.76 -11.59
C ALA A 4 11.75 9.54 -10.89
N ILE A 5 12.60 8.67 -10.35
CA ILE A 5 12.18 7.60 -9.44
C ILE A 5 12.65 7.94 -8.03
N LEU A 6 11.72 8.28 -7.13
CA LEU A 6 12.04 8.53 -5.73
C LEU A 6 12.25 7.20 -5.00
N SER A 7 13.46 6.93 -4.52
CA SER A 7 13.83 5.69 -3.82
C SER A 7 14.38 5.99 -2.43
N ASN A 8 14.26 5.05 -1.49
CA ASN A 8 14.73 5.24 -0.09
C ASN A 8 16.25 5.10 0.09
N GLY A 9 16.96 4.57 -0.87
CA GLY A 9 18.41 4.31 -0.69
C GLY A 9 19.01 3.52 -1.84
N ASN A 10 19.52 2.34 -1.55
CA ASN A 10 20.05 1.46 -2.58
C ASN A 10 18.97 1.09 -3.60
N ILE A 11 19.40 0.94 -4.85
CA ILE A 11 18.49 0.55 -5.94
C ILE A 11 18.06 -0.90 -5.70
N ASN A 12 16.85 -1.06 -5.16
CA ASN A 12 16.24 -2.38 -4.99
C ASN A 12 15.71 -2.92 -6.32
N TYR A 13 15.30 -4.19 -6.33
CA TYR A 13 14.79 -4.87 -7.53
C TYR A 13 13.72 -4.05 -8.26
N SER A 14 12.72 -3.56 -7.56
CA SER A 14 11.61 -2.80 -8.16
C SER A 14 12.07 -1.50 -8.81
N THR A 15 12.98 -0.76 -8.15
CA THR A 15 13.55 0.51 -8.67
C THR A 15 14.40 0.23 -9.91
N ARG A 16 15.22 -0.83 -9.88
CA ARG A 16 16.03 -1.25 -11.03
C ARG A 16 15.14 -1.61 -12.22
N ARG A 17 14.13 -2.44 -12.01
CA ARG A 17 13.20 -2.85 -13.07
C ARG A 17 12.47 -1.67 -13.72
N LEU A 18 12.01 -0.70 -12.92
CA LEU A 18 11.39 0.53 -13.46
C LEU A 18 12.39 1.33 -14.30
N LYS A 19 13.63 1.48 -13.83
CA LYS A 19 14.67 2.17 -14.58
C LYS A 19 14.94 1.47 -15.91
N GLU A 20 15.24 0.17 -15.90
CA GLU A 20 15.50 -0.64 -17.09
C GLU A 20 14.37 -0.54 -18.13
N GLU A 21 13.11 -0.69 -17.71
CA GLU A 21 11.96 -0.64 -18.63
C GLU A 21 11.72 0.76 -19.19
N ALA A 22 12.00 1.81 -18.42
CA ALA A 22 11.88 3.18 -18.89
C ALA A 22 13.02 3.54 -19.90
N GLU A 23 14.26 3.15 -19.59
CA GLU A 23 15.40 3.38 -20.49
C GLU A 23 15.26 2.61 -21.81
N LYS A 24 14.75 1.36 -21.79
CA LYS A 24 14.42 0.59 -22.99
C LYS A 24 13.42 1.30 -23.92
N ARG A 25 12.58 2.17 -23.38
CA ARG A 25 11.60 2.98 -24.14
C ARG A 25 12.09 4.38 -24.48
N GLY A 26 13.41 4.63 -24.33
CA GLY A 26 14.05 5.90 -24.66
C GLY A 26 13.79 7.05 -23.69
N HIS A 27 13.42 6.75 -22.43
CA HIS A 27 13.27 7.79 -21.42
C HIS A 27 14.59 8.04 -20.68
N GLN A 28 14.80 9.29 -20.27
CA GLN A 28 15.90 9.67 -19.38
C GLN A 28 15.44 9.44 -17.92
N VAL A 29 16.17 8.62 -17.17
CA VAL A 29 15.78 8.24 -15.82
C VAL A 29 16.77 8.72 -14.77
N LYS A 30 16.29 9.45 -13.77
CA LYS A 30 17.07 9.84 -12.58
C LYS A 30 16.50 9.17 -11.33
N VAL A 31 17.31 8.35 -10.67
CA VAL A 31 16.94 7.78 -9.36
C VAL A 31 17.38 8.73 -8.26
N ILE A 32 16.44 9.19 -7.45
CA ILE A 32 16.63 10.18 -6.40
C ILE A 32 16.42 9.51 -5.05
N LYS A 33 17.43 9.57 -4.18
CA LYS A 33 17.33 9.10 -2.79
C LYS A 33 16.59 10.16 -1.98
N TYR A 34 15.26 10.06 -1.88
CA TYR A 34 14.45 11.09 -1.24
C TYR A 34 14.82 11.36 0.23
N LYS A 35 15.41 10.41 0.96
CA LYS A 35 15.94 10.64 2.31
C LYS A 35 17.07 11.68 2.37
N ASN A 36 17.74 11.93 1.24
CA ASN A 36 18.81 12.90 1.09
C ASN A 36 18.30 14.21 0.46
N CYS A 37 16.99 14.33 0.22
CA CYS A 37 16.38 15.59 -0.16
C CYS A 37 16.06 16.38 1.11
N TYR A 38 16.07 17.70 1.00
CA TYR A 38 15.40 18.56 1.95
C TYR A 38 14.52 19.58 1.22
N VAL A 39 13.47 20.01 1.89
CA VAL A 39 12.50 20.95 1.34
C VAL A 39 12.86 22.34 1.88
N SER A 40 13.14 23.26 1.00
CA SER A 40 13.26 24.68 1.33
C SER A 40 11.88 25.32 1.14
N ILE A 41 11.35 25.87 2.22
CA ILE A 41 10.03 26.50 2.22
C ILE A 41 10.26 28.00 2.33
N ASP A 42 10.14 28.65 1.21
CA ASP A 42 10.26 30.09 1.04
C ASP A 42 9.05 30.61 0.24
N GLU A 43 8.58 31.79 0.54
CA GLU A 43 7.40 32.38 -0.12
C GLU A 43 7.60 32.56 -1.62
N LYS A 44 8.78 32.99 -2.01
CA LYS A 44 9.09 33.35 -3.40
C LYS A 44 9.65 32.18 -4.21
N HIS A 45 10.36 31.25 -3.53
CA HIS A 45 11.07 30.16 -4.22
C HIS A 45 11.06 28.85 -3.41
N PRO A 46 9.87 28.27 -3.19
CA PRO A 46 9.79 26.98 -2.52
C PRO A 46 10.41 25.88 -3.39
N THR A 47 11.39 25.12 -2.88
CA THR A 47 12.12 24.15 -3.69
C THR A 47 12.47 22.86 -2.94
N VAL A 48 12.86 21.83 -3.69
CA VAL A 48 13.45 20.59 -3.18
C VAL A 48 14.91 20.54 -3.58
N ILE A 49 15.78 20.38 -2.60
CA ILE A 49 17.23 20.31 -2.80
C ILE A 49 17.70 18.87 -2.64
N TYR A 50 18.50 18.42 -3.58
CA TYR A 50 19.15 17.10 -3.58
C TYR A 50 20.63 17.23 -3.88
N LYS A 51 21.48 16.76 -2.96
CA LYS A 51 22.96 16.87 -3.08
C LYS A 51 23.44 18.33 -3.27
N GLY A 52 22.87 19.27 -2.51
CA GLY A 52 23.25 20.67 -2.53
C GLY A 52 22.77 21.47 -3.76
N LYS A 53 21.96 20.87 -4.64
CA LYS A 53 21.41 21.53 -5.83
C LYS A 53 19.90 21.32 -5.90
N GLU A 54 19.21 22.24 -6.54
CA GLU A 54 17.78 22.06 -6.85
C GLU A 54 17.57 20.82 -7.70
N ILE A 55 16.46 20.14 -7.44
CA ILE A 55 16.19 18.83 -8.03
C ILE A 55 15.95 18.87 -9.55
N GLY A 56 15.56 20.03 -10.06
CA GLY A 56 15.20 20.24 -11.47
C GLY A 56 13.80 19.74 -11.82
N GLU A 57 13.43 19.88 -13.07
CA GLU A 57 12.12 19.51 -13.60
C GLU A 57 12.07 18.09 -14.14
N PHE A 58 10.92 17.44 -14.01
CA PHE A 58 10.63 16.12 -14.55
C PHE A 58 9.24 16.11 -15.20
N ASP A 59 9.11 15.32 -16.26
CA ASP A 59 7.82 15.07 -16.89
C ASP A 59 6.99 14.08 -16.08
N VAL A 60 7.68 13.15 -15.38
CA VAL A 60 7.08 12.07 -14.58
C VAL A 60 7.85 11.86 -13.28
N VAL A 61 7.12 11.67 -12.19
CA VAL A 61 7.68 11.27 -10.89
C VAL A 61 7.05 9.96 -10.42
N ILE A 62 7.86 8.93 -10.20
CA ILE A 62 7.45 7.62 -9.69
C ILE A 62 7.90 7.48 -8.23
N PRO A 63 7.03 7.64 -7.24
CA PRO A 63 7.40 7.48 -5.83
C PRO A 63 7.46 6.00 -5.43
N ARG A 64 8.63 5.58 -4.95
CA ARG A 64 8.87 4.30 -4.28
C ARG A 64 9.18 4.54 -2.80
N ILE A 65 8.21 5.14 -2.10
CA ILE A 65 8.33 5.54 -0.70
C ILE A 65 8.19 4.31 0.19
N ALA A 66 9.19 4.09 1.06
CA ALA A 66 9.15 3.04 2.06
C ALA A 66 8.12 3.37 3.17
N SER A 67 7.52 2.34 3.77
CA SER A 67 6.46 2.51 4.76
C SER A 67 6.91 3.28 6.01
N HIS A 68 8.09 2.97 6.54
CA HIS A 68 8.66 3.66 7.70
C HIS A 68 9.06 5.12 7.42
N MET A 69 9.16 5.52 6.14
CA MET A 69 9.48 6.89 5.70
C MET A 69 8.27 7.62 5.11
N THR A 70 7.06 7.14 5.35
CA THR A 70 5.85 7.70 4.72
C THR A 70 5.74 9.20 4.95
N LYS A 71 5.84 9.67 6.21
CA LYS A 71 5.68 11.09 6.56
C LYS A 71 6.67 11.98 5.78
N TYR A 72 7.94 11.62 5.80
CA TYR A 72 8.98 12.40 5.14
C TYR A 72 8.92 12.30 3.61
N GLY A 73 8.82 11.07 3.09
CA GLY A 73 8.79 10.84 1.64
C GLY A 73 7.59 11.47 0.94
N THR A 74 6.41 11.48 1.61
CA THR A 74 5.23 12.17 1.07
C THR A 74 5.31 13.69 1.22
N ALA A 75 6.06 14.22 2.19
CA ALA A 75 6.33 15.66 2.28
C ALA A 75 7.18 16.14 1.10
N VAL A 76 8.29 15.42 0.80
CA VAL A 76 9.13 15.72 -0.38
C VAL A 76 8.30 15.58 -1.67
N LEU A 77 7.51 14.52 -1.81
CA LEU A 77 6.66 14.31 -2.99
C LEU A 77 5.62 15.43 -3.16
N ARG A 78 4.99 15.88 -2.07
CA ARG A 78 4.00 16.95 -2.08
C ARG A 78 4.63 18.27 -2.51
N GLN A 79 5.83 18.57 -2.05
CA GLN A 79 6.55 19.75 -2.52
C GLN A 79 6.80 19.70 -4.02
N LEU A 80 7.22 18.54 -4.56
CA LEU A 80 7.39 18.36 -6.00
C LEU A 80 6.07 18.51 -6.76
N GLU A 81 4.95 18.01 -6.20
CA GLU A 81 3.61 18.18 -6.79
C GLU A 81 3.20 19.66 -6.90
N MET A 82 3.56 20.49 -5.91
CA MET A 82 3.28 21.92 -5.92
C MET A 82 4.19 22.68 -6.89
N MET A 83 5.48 22.32 -6.93
CA MET A 83 6.46 22.95 -7.83
C MET A 83 6.21 22.59 -9.31
N HIS A 84 5.77 21.38 -9.60
CA HIS A 84 5.62 20.85 -10.96
C HIS A 84 4.19 20.37 -11.23
N PRO A 85 3.18 21.26 -11.24
CA PRO A 85 1.77 20.88 -11.37
C PRO A 85 1.42 20.21 -12.71
N LYS A 86 2.26 20.39 -13.73
CA LYS A 86 2.11 19.74 -15.05
C LYS A 86 2.74 18.36 -15.12
N ALA A 87 3.65 18.01 -14.20
CA ALA A 87 4.27 16.69 -14.15
C ALA A 87 3.26 15.60 -13.78
N PHE A 88 3.49 14.40 -14.28
CA PHE A 88 2.67 13.23 -13.96
C PHE A 88 3.24 12.47 -12.75
N PHE A 89 2.48 12.41 -11.66
CA PHE A 89 2.87 11.74 -10.42
C PHE A 89 2.17 10.39 -10.28
N MET A 90 2.93 9.32 -10.13
CA MET A 90 2.41 7.96 -10.08
C MET A 90 3.00 7.16 -8.90
N ASN A 91 2.39 7.19 -7.72
CA ASN A 91 1.15 7.77 -7.23
C ASN A 91 1.34 9.17 -6.62
N ARG A 92 0.25 9.88 -6.37
CA ARG A 92 0.28 11.17 -5.66
C ARG A 92 0.45 10.99 -4.16
N SER A 93 1.00 12.03 -3.50
CA SER A 93 1.29 12.03 -2.06
C SER A 93 0.06 11.74 -1.20
N ILE A 94 -1.08 12.37 -1.53
CA ILE A 94 -2.34 12.18 -0.82
C ILE A 94 -2.88 10.75 -0.94
N ALA A 95 -2.75 10.11 -2.10
CA ALA A 95 -3.17 8.73 -2.30
C ALA A 95 -2.31 7.74 -1.50
N ILE A 96 -0.99 8.03 -1.42
CA ILE A 96 -0.07 7.22 -0.61
C ILE A 96 -0.41 7.34 0.87
N THR A 97 -0.69 8.54 1.39
CA THR A 97 -1.05 8.73 2.80
C THR A 97 -2.37 8.04 3.15
N ARG A 98 -3.38 8.10 2.29
CA ARG A 98 -4.65 7.36 2.46
C ARG A 98 -4.43 5.86 2.61
N ALA A 99 -3.68 5.26 1.69
CA ALA A 99 -3.43 3.83 1.69
C ALA A 99 -2.54 3.36 2.87
N ARG A 100 -1.75 4.27 3.45
CA ARG A 100 -0.87 3.98 4.59
C ARG A 100 -1.54 4.10 5.95
N ASP A 101 -2.65 4.80 6.02
CA ASP A 101 -3.50 4.88 7.20
C ASP A 101 -4.54 3.74 7.14
N LYS A 102 -4.37 2.73 7.99
CA LYS A 102 -5.21 1.54 7.99
C LYS A 102 -6.68 1.86 8.23
N LEU A 103 -6.99 2.76 9.19
CA LEU A 103 -8.37 3.13 9.48
C LEU A 103 -8.99 3.87 8.30
N ARG A 104 -8.34 4.92 7.82
CA ARG A 104 -8.80 5.71 6.68
C ARG A 104 -8.97 4.84 5.43
N SER A 105 -8.01 3.96 5.15
CA SER A 105 -8.06 3.00 4.05
C SER A 105 -9.30 2.10 4.16
N THR A 106 -9.54 1.53 5.34
CA THR A 106 -10.71 0.67 5.60
C THR A 106 -12.02 1.41 5.40
N GLN A 107 -12.14 2.62 5.94
CA GLN A 107 -13.33 3.48 5.76
C GLN A 107 -13.59 3.80 4.28
N LEU A 108 -12.54 4.14 3.52
CA LEU A 108 -12.66 4.44 2.09
C LEU A 108 -13.03 3.22 1.25
N LEU A 109 -12.55 2.03 1.60
CA LEU A 109 -12.93 0.78 0.95
C LEU A 109 -14.43 0.52 1.15
N VAL A 110 -14.93 0.62 2.38
CA VAL A 110 -16.35 0.45 2.70
C VAL A 110 -17.20 1.49 2.00
N LYS A 111 -16.83 2.78 2.07
CA LYS A 111 -17.51 3.86 1.34
C LYS A 111 -17.61 3.60 -0.17
N ALA A 112 -16.58 2.98 -0.74
CA ALA A 112 -16.58 2.58 -2.14
C ALA A 112 -17.34 1.28 -2.41
N GLY A 113 -17.95 0.63 -1.42
CA GLY A 113 -18.64 -0.66 -1.57
C GLY A 113 -17.67 -1.79 -1.95
N VAL A 114 -16.49 -1.82 -1.34
CA VAL A 114 -15.54 -2.93 -1.42
C VAL A 114 -15.68 -3.76 -0.16
N SER A 115 -15.91 -5.05 -0.32
CA SER A 115 -16.06 -5.98 0.81
C SER A 115 -14.72 -6.16 1.54
N ILE A 116 -14.79 -6.08 2.86
CA ILE A 116 -13.68 -6.29 3.79
C ILE A 116 -14.10 -7.27 4.89
N PRO A 117 -13.18 -7.88 5.62
CA PRO A 117 -13.52 -8.56 6.87
C PRO A 117 -14.13 -7.58 7.87
N LYS A 118 -15.08 -8.04 8.69
CA LYS A 118 -15.64 -7.20 9.78
C LYS A 118 -14.50 -6.63 10.61
N THR A 119 -14.50 -5.33 10.81
CA THR A 119 -13.40 -4.63 11.47
C THR A 119 -13.93 -3.59 12.42
N VAL A 120 -13.44 -3.61 13.65
CA VAL A 120 -13.69 -2.59 14.67
C VAL A 120 -12.40 -1.88 15.00
N PHE A 121 -12.47 -0.58 15.20
CA PHE A 121 -11.36 0.27 15.57
C PHE A 121 -11.61 0.86 16.95
N SER A 122 -10.67 0.68 17.86
CA SER A 122 -10.77 1.20 19.23
C SER A 122 -9.47 1.83 19.69
N ARG A 123 -9.60 2.84 20.54
CA ARG A 123 -8.51 3.46 21.28
C ARG A 123 -8.55 3.07 22.76
N ASN A 124 -9.59 2.40 23.21
CA ASN A 124 -9.83 2.05 24.60
C ASN A 124 -10.14 0.56 24.75
N ALA A 125 -9.60 -0.05 25.80
CA ALA A 125 -9.76 -1.48 26.11
C ALA A 125 -10.89 -1.76 27.15
N THR A 126 -11.70 -0.77 27.51
CA THR A 126 -12.68 -0.95 28.62
C THR A 126 -13.83 -1.88 28.26
N ASP A 127 -14.17 -2.01 26.98
CA ASP A 127 -15.29 -2.82 26.50
C ASP A 127 -14.86 -3.86 25.45
N ILE A 128 -13.92 -4.71 25.83
CA ILE A 128 -13.35 -5.71 24.92
C ILE A 128 -14.40 -6.75 24.48
N ASP A 129 -15.35 -7.09 25.35
CA ASP A 129 -16.36 -8.08 25.02
C ASP A 129 -17.28 -7.59 23.90
N SER A 130 -17.76 -6.34 23.95
CA SER A 130 -18.53 -5.74 22.86
C SER A 130 -17.71 -5.63 21.57
N LEU A 131 -16.42 -5.27 21.63
CA LEU A 131 -15.57 -5.22 20.45
C LEU A 131 -15.44 -6.61 19.77
N ILE A 132 -15.36 -7.68 20.56
CA ILE A 132 -15.31 -9.05 20.05
C ILE A 132 -16.65 -9.46 19.43
N GLU A 133 -17.76 -9.10 20.05
CA GLU A 133 -19.11 -9.40 19.54
C GLU A 133 -19.36 -8.71 18.18
N GLU A 134 -18.95 -7.44 18.03
CA GLU A 134 -19.09 -6.68 16.79
C GLU A 134 -18.39 -7.33 15.59
N ILE A 135 -17.24 -7.99 15.81
CA ILE A 135 -16.54 -8.70 14.72
C ILE A 135 -17.06 -10.12 14.49
N GLY A 136 -18.02 -10.58 15.27
CA GLY A 136 -18.64 -11.92 15.17
C GLY A 136 -17.99 -12.99 16.05
N GLY A 137 -17.24 -12.61 17.08
CA GLY A 137 -16.68 -13.52 18.05
C GLY A 137 -15.22 -13.91 17.81
N MET A 138 -14.83 -15.03 18.40
CA MET A 138 -13.46 -15.57 18.31
C MET A 138 -13.38 -16.73 17.31
N PRO A 139 -12.21 -16.99 16.71
CA PRO A 139 -10.94 -16.26 16.84
C PRO A 139 -10.94 -14.90 16.15
N ALA A 140 -10.05 -13.99 16.57
CA ALA A 140 -9.96 -12.64 16.08
C ALA A 140 -8.52 -12.25 15.71
N ILE A 141 -8.38 -11.38 14.70
CA ILE A 141 -7.12 -10.75 14.34
C ILE A 141 -7.02 -9.39 15.01
N ILE A 142 -5.98 -9.19 15.80
CA ILE A 142 -5.68 -7.91 16.45
C ILE A 142 -4.51 -7.25 15.73
N LYS A 143 -4.70 -5.99 15.28
CA LYS A 143 -3.68 -5.25 14.52
C LYS A 143 -3.41 -3.91 15.18
N LEU A 144 -2.15 -3.56 15.36
CA LEU A 144 -1.77 -2.17 15.64
C LEU A 144 -2.08 -1.30 14.41
N ALA A 145 -2.66 -0.12 14.63
CA ALA A 145 -2.94 0.83 13.54
C ALA A 145 -1.65 1.29 12.86
N ARG A 146 -0.54 1.36 13.59
CA ARG A 146 0.81 1.62 13.09
C ARG A 146 1.61 0.32 13.10
N GLY A 147 1.99 -0.19 11.93
CA GLY A 147 2.79 -1.40 11.77
C GLY A 147 2.86 -1.80 10.29
N THR A 148 3.96 -2.46 9.91
CA THR A 148 4.21 -2.89 8.52
C THR A 148 4.74 -4.31 8.49
N HIS A 149 4.55 -5.02 7.37
CA HIS A 149 5.08 -6.36 7.13
C HIS A 149 4.60 -7.42 8.14
N GLY A 150 3.37 -7.27 8.66
CA GLY A 150 2.80 -8.20 9.65
C GLY A 150 3.33 -8.01 11.09
N ASN A 151 4.15 -6.99 11.35
CA ASN A 151 4.53 -6.63 12.71
C ASN A 151 3.34 -5.96 13.42
N GLY A 152 3.05 -6.40 14.66
CA GLY A 152 1.87 -5.94 15.41
C GLY A 152 0.55 -6.50 14.87
N VAL A 153 0.56 -7.70 14.28
CA VAL A 153 -0.63 -8.50 13.93
C VAL A 153 -0.59 -9.80 14.71
N VAL A 154 -1.63 -10.05 15.50
CA VAL A 154 -1.74 -11.22 16.39
C VAL A 154 -3.07 -11.92 16.12
N LEU A 155 -3.05 -13.25 16.02
CA LEU A 155 -4.24 -14.08 16.09
C LEU A 155 -4.53 -14.37 17.58
N ALA A 156 -5.70 -14.00 18.05
CA ALA A 156 -6.20 -14.35 19.34
C ALA A 156 -7.28 -15.44 19.19
N GLU A 157 -7.05 -16.60 19.73
CA GLU A 157 -7.98 -17.74 19.61
C GLU A 157 -9.08 -17.70 20.68
N THR A 158 -8.81 -17.07 21.82
CA THR A 158 -9.74 -16.98 22.95
C THR A 158 -9.94 -15.54 23.40
N LYS A 159 -11.08 -15.25 24.03
CA LYS A 159 -11.35 -13.95 24.67
C LYS A 159 -10.25 -13.56 25.66
N LYS A 160 -9.74 -14.52 26.44
CA LYS A 160 -8.66 -14.28 27.43
C LYS A 160 -7.37 -13.83 26.74
N ALA A 161 -6.98 -14.50 25.65
CA ALA A 161 -5.82 -14.10 24.86
C ALA A 161 -6.00 -12.71 24.24
N ALA A 162 -7.18 -12.43 23.69
CA ALA A 162 -7.49 -11.11 23.13
C ALA A 162 -7.38 -10.00 24.18
N LYS A 163 -7.94 -10.20 25.37
CA LYS A 163 -7.84 -9.25 26.49
C LYS A 163 -6.39 -8.97 26.87
N SER A 164 -5.56 -10.01 27.02
CA SER A 164 -4.14 -9.88 27.37
C SER A 164 -3.35 -9.10 26.30
N VAL A 165 -3.58 -9.41 25.03
CA VAL A 165 -2.91 -8.72 23.91
C VAL A 165 -3.31 -7.25 23.84
N LEU A 166 -4.61 -6.96 23.96
CA LEU A 166 -5.13 -5.59 23.95
C LEU A 166 -4.57 -4.76 25.11
N GLN A 167 -4.58 -5.32 26.32
CA GLN A 167 -3.98 -4.67 27.48
C GLN A 167 -2.50 -4.37 27.29
N ALA A 168 -1.72 -5.33 26.79
CA ALA A 168 -0.31 -5.12 26.49
C ALA A 168 -0.11 -4.00 25.45
N PHE A 169 -0.92 -3.94 24.39
CA PHE A 169 -0.84 -2.91 23.37
C PHE A 169 -1.20 -1.50 23.91
N TYR A 170 -2.16 -1.43 24.82
CA TYR A 170 -2.54 -0.14 25.41
C TYR A 170 -1.53 0.36 26.47
N LEU A 171 -0.94 -0.55 27.25
CA LEU A 171 0.06 -0.19 28.27
C LEU A 171 1.40 0.28 27.68
N THR A 172 1.80 -0.23 26.51
CA THR A 172 3.10 0.06 25.91
C THR A 172 3.18 1.40 25.20
N ASN A 173 2.09 2.15 25.07
CA ASN A 173 2.05 3.39 24.31
C ASN A 173 1.32 4.51 25.09
N SER A 174 2.10 5.42 25.67
CA SER A 174 1.63 6.57 26.44
C SER A 174 0.69 7.52 25.68
N ASP A 175 0.77 7.55 24.35
CA ASP A 175 -0.06 8.41 23.48
C ASP A 175 -1.40 7.79 23.05
N GLY A 176 -1.79 6.64 23.64
CA GLY A 176 -2.98 5.89 23.26
C GLY A 176 -2.81 5.14 21.94
N THR A 177 -2.73 3.83 22.03
CA THR A 177 -2.58 2.96 20.87
C THR A 177 -3.93 2.72 20.21
N ASN A 178 -4.01 3.03 18.96
CA ASN A 178 -5.15 2.67 18.13
C ASN A 178 -5.00 1.21 17.68
N VAL A 179 -6.01 0.39 17.96
CA VAL A 179 -6.04 -1.04 17.63
C VAL A 179 -7.21 -1.32 16.69
N LEU A 180 -6.99 -2.19 15.72
CA LEU A 180 -8.05 -2.77 14.91
C LEU A 180 -8.25 -4.22 15.35
N LEU A 181 -9.50 -4.58 15.66
CA LEU A 181 -9.95 -5.95 15.75
C LEU A 181 -10.64 -6.33 14.46
N GLN A 182 -10.35 -7.51 13.95
CA GLN A 182 -10.90 -7.98 12.69
C GLN A 182 -11.28 -9.44 12.79
N GLU A 183 -12.40 -9.82 12.17
CA GLU A 183 -12.79 -11.23 12.08
C GLU A 183 -11.71 -12.07 11.42
N PHE A 184 -11.55 -13.28 11.88
CA PHE A 184 -10.65 -14.27 11.30
C PHE A 184 -11.37 -15.07 10.22
N ILE A 185 -10.83 -15.05 9.01
CA ILE A 185 -11.40 -15.80 7.87
C ILE A 185 -10.79 -17.20 7.84
N LYS A 186 -11.47 -18.15 8.47
CA LYS A 186 -10.97 -19.52 8.68
C LYS A 186 -10.65 -20.24 7.37
N GLU A 187 -11.49 -20.09 6.36
CA GLU A 187 -11.35 -20.75 5.07
C GLU A 187 -10.15 -20.28 4.23
N SER A 188 -9.51 -19.21 4.66
CA SER A 188 -8.30 -18.66 4.04
C SER A 188 -7.12 -18.55 5.01
N ALA A 189 -7.13 -19.28 6.13
CA ALA A 189 -6.04 -19.27 7.10
C ALA A 189 -4.68 -19.55 6.43
N GLY A 190 -3.68 -18.72 6.74
CA GLY A 190 -2.33 -18.82 6.15
C GLY A 190 -2.24 -18.53 4.64
N THR A 191 -3.34 -18.08 4.01
CA THR A 191 -3.39 -17.82 2.57
C THR A 191 -3.98 -16.46 2.27
N ASP A 192 -3.36 -15.74 1.34
CA ASP A 192 -3.96 -14.58 0.72
C ASP A 192 -3.61 -14.46 -0.77
N ILE A 193 -4.26 -13.53 -1.45
CA ILE A 193 -4.01 -13.23 -2.85
C ILE A 193 -3.57 -11.78 -2.97
N ARG A 194 -2.43 -11.55 -3.64
CA ARG A 194 -1.98 -10.22 -4.05
C ARG A 194 -2.26 -10.00 -5.51
N ALA A 195 -3.09 -9.01 -5.82
CA ALA A 195 -3.31 -8.49 -7.17
C ALA A 195 -2.51 -7.21 -7.38
N PHE A 196 -1.77 -7.12 -8.49
CA PHE A 196 -1.05 -5.92 -8.89
C PHE A 196 -1.88 -5.12 -9.89
N VAL A 197 -2.32 -3.94 -9.49
CA VAL A 197 -3.16 -3.04 -10.30
C VAL A 197 -2.30 -1.94 -10.93
N VAL A 198 -2.53 -1.69 -12.22
CA VAL A 198 -1.98 -0.54 -12.95
C VAL A 198 -3.13 0.12 -13.72
N GLY A 199 -3.46 1.35 -13.37
CA GLY A 199 -4.60 2.06 -13.95
C GLY A 199 -5.94 1.37 -13.65
N SER A 200 -6.55 0.83 -14.69
CA SER A 200 -7.84 0.11 -14.61
C SER A 200 -7.71 -1.41 -14.82
N GLN A 201 -6.51 -1.96 -14.70
CA GLN A 201 -6.26 -3.38 -14.98
C GLN A 201 -5.46 -4.06 -13.86
N VAL A 202 -5.77 -5.32 -13.58
CA VAL A 202 -4.90 -6.21 -12.82
C VAL A 202 -3.90 -6.83 -13.80
N VAL A 203 -2.62 -6.50 -13.66
CA VAL A 203 -1.55 -6.93 -14.58
C VAL A 203 -0.84 -8.22 -14.15
N ALA A 204 -0.89 -8.53 -12.85
CA ALA A 204 -0.36 -9.76 -12.27
C ALA A 204 -1.13 -10.11 -11.00
N SER A 205 -1.21 -11.41 -10.67
CA SER A 205 -1.80 -11.89 -9.42
C SER A 205 -1.12 -13.15 -8.94
N MET A 206 -0.88 -13.24 -7.62
CA MET A 206 -0.26 -14.37 -6.98
C MET A 206 -1.00 -14.74 -5.70
N LYS A 207 -1.12 -16.03 -5.43
CA LYS A 207 -1.47 -16.60 -4.15
C LYS A 207 -0.21 -16.65 -3.30
N ARG A 208 -0.30 -16.26 -2.03
CA ARG A 208 0.76 -16.43 -1.04
C ARG A 208 0.26 -17.43 0.00
N GLN A 209 1.13 -18.35 0.39
CA GLN A 209 0.86 -19.39 1.37
C GLN A 209 1.94 -19.36 2.42
N SER A 210 1.57 -19.41 3.71
CA SER A 210 2.53 -19.69 4.79
C SER A 210 3.04 -21.12 4.67
N LEU A 211 4.32 -21.34 4.98
CA LEU A 211 4.91 -22.69 5.05
C LEU A 211 4.72 -23.33 6.42
N ASP A 212 4.61 -22.50 7.45
CA ASP A 212 4.37 -22.92 8.83
C ASP A 212 2.88 -22.73 9.17
N ASP A 213 2.45 -23.15 10.34
CA ASP A 213 1.11 -22.91 10.89
C ASP A 213 0.85 -21.41 11.21
N ASP A 214 1.69 -20.49 10.65
CA ASP A 214 1.45 -19.05 10.77
C ASP A 214 0.25 -18.65 9.88
N PHE A 215 -0.72 -18.00 10.49
CA PHE A 215 -1.87 -17.43 9.77
C PHE A 215 -1.50 -16.32 8.78
N ARG A 216 -0.25 -15.82 8.82
CA ARG A 216 0.28 -14.74 7.98
C ARG A 216 1.00 -15.30 6.76
N SER A 217 0.52 -15.00 5.58
CA SER A 217 1.02 -15.47 4.28
C SER A 217 2.17 -14.64 3.66
N ASN A 218 2.89 -13.84 4.46
CA ASN A 218 3.90 -12.90 3.95
C ASN A 218 5.15 -13.61 3.39
N LEU A 219 5.46 -13.41 2.10
CA LEU A 219 6.67 -13.95 1.43
C LEU A 219 7.99 -13.57 2.13
N HIS A 220 8.05 -12.41 2.79
CA HIS A 220 9.23 -11.98 3.55
C HIS A 220 9.48 -12.80 4.83
N LYS A 221 8.53 -13.64 5.21
CA LYS A 221 8.62 -14.57 6.35
C LYS A 221 8.76 -16.03 5.91
N GLY A 222 9.21 -16.28 4.68
CA GLY A 222 9.41 -17.64 4.18
C GLY A 222 8.23 -18.24 3.43
N GLY A 223 7.10 -17.53 3.28
CA GLY A 223 5.95 -18.04 2.55
C GLY A 223 6.23 -18.31 1.06
N GLU A 224 5.50 -19.24 0.49
CA GLU A 224 5.53 -19.55 -0.94
C GLU A 224 4.53 -18.72 -1.75
N GLY A 225 4.86 -18.50 -3.01
CA GLY A 225 4.01 -17.78 -3.95
C GLY A 225 3.78 -18.56 -5.23
N ALA A 226 2.53 -18.60 -5.70
CA ALA A 226 2.14 -19.20 -6.96
C ALA A 226 1.28 -18.23 -7.79
N SER A 227 1.42 -18.28 -9.12
CA SER A 227 0.52 -17.53 -10.00
C SER A 227 -0.92 -18.03 -9.83
N VAL A 228 -1.87 -17.11 -9.76
CA VAL A 228 -3.29 -17.44 -9.60
C VAL A 228 -4.16 -16.70 -10.61
N LYS A 229 -5.15 -17.37 -11.18
CA LYS A 229 -6.15 -16.74 -12.04
C LYS A 229 -7.24 -16.10 -11.17
N LEU A 230 -7.56 -14.84 -11.44
CA LEU A 230 -8.64 -14.13 -10.79
C LEU A 230 -9.92 -14.22 -11.61
N THR A 231 -11.06 -14.25 -10.93
CA THR A 231 -12.38 -14.03 -11.54
C THR A 231 -12.53 -12.57 -11.98
N ASP A 232 -13.49 -12.31 -12.85
CA ASP A 232 -13.79 -10.93 -13.27
C ASP A 232 -14.29 -10.05 -12.12
N ALA A 233 -15.05 -10.65 -11.19
CA ALA A 233 -15.49 -9.96 -9.97
C ALA A 233 -14.30 -9.54 -9.09
N GLU A 234 -13.33 -10.44 -8.87
CA GLU A 234 -12.09 -10.15 -8.12
C GLU A 234 -11.25 -9.06 -8.79
N ARG A 235 -11.12 -9.11 -10.14
CA ARG A 235 -10.42 -8.06 -10.90
C ARG A 235 -11.08 -6.69 -10.74
N LYS A 236 -12.41 -6.64 -10.90
CA LYS A 236 -13.20 -5.42 -10.72
C LYS A 236 -13.07 -4.86 -9.29
N MET A 237 -13.15 -5.75 -8.30
CA MET A 237 -12.97 -5.38 -6.88
C MET A 237 -11.58 -4.78 -6.62
N CYS A 238 -10.50 -5.42 -7.10
CA CYS A 238 -9.13 -4.91 -6.93
C CYS A 238 -8.93 -3.53 -7.56
N VAL A 239 -9.44 -3.33 -8.77
CA VAL A 239 -9.41 -2.02 -9.45
C VAL A 239 -10.22 -0.98 -8.67
N LYS A 240 -11.40 -1.35 -8.16
CA LYS A 240 -12.25 -0.48 -7.33
C LYS A 240 -11.55 -0.09 -6.04
N ALA A 241 -10.88 -1.03 -5.37
CA ALA A 241 -10.10 -0.79 -4.17
C ALA A 241 -8.93 0.19 -4.40
N ALA A 242 -8.16 0.02 -5.48
CA ALA A 242 -7.09 0.94 -5.86
C ALA A 242 -7.63 2.36 -6.13
N LYS A 243 -8.75 2.46 -6.87
CA LYS A 243 -9.42 3.74 -7.17
C LYS A 243 -9.96 4.43 -5.91
N ALA A 244 -10.47 3.68 -4.93
CA ALA A 244 -10.96 4.23 -3.66
C ALA A 244 -9.86 4.97 -2.89
N MET A 245 -8.59 4.55 -3.04
CA MET A 245 -7.44 5.26 -2.48
C MET A 245 -6.91 6.39 -3.36
N GLY A 246 -7.34 6.48 -4.62
CA GLY A 246 -6.74 7.38 -5.63
C GLY A 246 -5.42 6.87 -6.18
N LEU A 247 -5.13 5.57 -6.07
CA LEU A 247 -3.90 4.97 -6.53
C LEU A 247 -4.00 4.54 -7.99
N THR A 248 -2.99 4.90 -8.76
CA THR A 248 -2.81 4.42 -10.15
C THR A 248 -2.05 3.09 -10.17
N VAL A 249 -1.09 2.92 -9.28
CA VAL A 249 -0.38 1.66 -9.05
C VAL A 249 -0.64 1.19 -7.63
N ALA A 250 -1.14 -0.02 -7.48
CA ALA A 250 -1.45 -0.60 -6.18
C ALA A 250 -1.19 -2.11 -6.13
N GLY A 251 -0.82 -2.59 -4.95
CA GLY A 251 -0.94 -4.00 -4.60
C GLY A 251 -2.17 -4.17 -3.71
N VAL A 252 -3.15 -4.92 -4.16
CA VAL A 252 -4.37 -5.20 -3.40
C VAL A 252 -4.27 -6.61 -2.84
N ASP A 253 -4.30 -6.72 -1.52
CA ASP A 253 -4.27 -7.99 -0.82
C ASP A 253 -5.69 -8.34 -0.38
N PHE A 254 -6.13 -9.54 -0.69
CA PHE A 254 -7.47 -10.02 -0.35
C PHE A 254 -7.49 -11.52 -0.06
N MET A 255 -8.50 -11.96 0.64
CA MET A 255 -8.82 -13.37 0.91
C MET A 255 -10.09 -13.78 0.17
N ARG A 256 -10.18 -15.07 -0.19
CA ARG A 256 -11.43 -15.69 -0.64
C ARG A 256 -12.17 -16.23 0.58
N SER A 257 -13.46 -15.96 0.66
CA SER A 257 -14.32 -16.47 1.73
C SER A 257 -15.62 -17.01 1.16
N SER A 258 -16.42 -17.67 2.00
CA SER A 258 -17.79 -18.08 1.67
C SER A 258 -18.69 -16.92 1.25
N ARG A 259 -18.37 -15.71 1.66
CA ARG A 259 -19.06 -14.45 1.28
C ARG A 259 -18.45 -13.76 0.06
N GLY A 260 -17.52 -14.40 -0.64
CA GLY A 260 -16.75 -13.83 -1.75
C GLY A 260 -15.38 -13.29 -1.32
N ALA A 261 -14.79 -12.44 -2.17
CA ALA A 261 -13.47 -11.87 -1.91
C ALA A 261 -13.55 -10.69 -0.92
N LEU A 262 -12.67 -10.70 0.08
CA LEU A 262 -12.58 -9.68 1.14
C LEU A 262 -11.21 -9.01 1.10
N VAL A 263 -11.17 -7.70 0.85
CA VAL A 263 -9.91 -6.92 0.78
C VAL A 263 -9.35 -6.70 2.19
N LEU A 264 -8.08 -7.02 2.36
CA LEU A 264 -7.33 -6.84 3.61
C LEU A 264 -6.61 -5.51 3.67
N GLU A 265 -5.93 -5.15 2.56
CA GLU A 265 -5.14 -3.92 2.47
C GLU A 265 -4.87 -3.50 1.03
N VAL A 266 -4.56 -2.22 0.84
CA VAL A 266 -4.15 -1.64 -0.44
C VAL A 266 -2.77 -0.99 -0.28
N ASN A 267 -1.78 -1.54 -0.97
CA ASN A 267 -0.39 -1.13 -0.87
C ASN A 267 -0.03 -0.10 -1.96
N ALA A 268 0.37 1.12 -1.57
CA ALA A 268 0.71 2.21 -2.49
C ALA A 268 2.08 2.08 -3.19
N SER A 269 2.98 1.24 -2.66
CA SER A 269 4.31 1.00 -3.24
C SER A 269 4.64 -0.50 -3.23
N PRO A 270 3.84 -1.33 -3.95
CA PRO A 270 4.02 -2.78 -3.92
C PRO A 270 5.37 -3.20 -4.49
N GLY A 271 5.98 -4.23 -3.89
CA GLY A 271 7.21 -4.83 -4.39
C GLY A 271 6.97 -5.62 -5.68
N PHE A 272 8.01 -5.73 -6.53
CA PHE A 272 7.91 -6.45 -7.81
C PHE A 272 8.34 -7.92 -7.72
N GLY A 273 8.45 -8.49 -6.53
CA GLY A 273 8.67 -9.95 -6.37
C GLY A 273 7.67 -10.80 -7.13
N ILE A 274 6.45 -10.29 -7.33
CA ILE A 274 5.40 -10.91 -8.13
C ILE A 274 5.82 -11.18 -9.60
N GLU A 275 6.74 -10.39 -10.19
CA GLU A 275 7.27 -10.64 -11.54
C GLU A 275 7.98 -11.98 -11.62
N LYS A 276 8.76 -12.34 -10.59
CA LYS A 276 9.51 -13.60 -10.54
C LYS A 276 8.58 -14.82 -10.48
N ILE A 277 7.47 -14.67 -9.75
CA ILE A 277 6.48 -15.74 -9.53
C ILE A 277 5.58 -15.91 -10.76
N THR A 278 5.07 -14.80 -11.30
CA THR A 278 4.04 -14.82 -12.34
C THR A 278 4.61 -14.75 -13.75
N ARG A 279 5.90 -14.49 -13.91
CA ARG A 279 6.57 -14.24 -15.22
C ARG A 279 5.93 -13.06 -15.99
N ARG A 280 5.28 -12.13 -15.29
CA ARG A 280 4.64 -10.95 -15.88
C ARG A 280 5.53 -9.71 -15.70
N ASN A 281 5.78 -8.98 -16.78
CA ASN A 281 6.55 -7.72 -16.75
C ASN A 281 5.71 -6.57 -16.18
N VAL A 282 5.65 -6.47 -14.86
CA VAL A 282 4.90 -5.44 -14.15
C VAL A 282 5.51 -4.05 -14.36
N ALA A 283 6.84 -3.95 -14.30
CA ALA A 283 7.55 -2.70 -14.56
C ALA A 283 7.24 -2.16 -15.96
N GLY A 284 7.28 -3.01 -16.98
CA GLY A 284 6.93 -2.64 -18.34
C GLY A 284 5.49 -2.14 -18.47
N LYS A 285 4.52 -2.77 -17.75
CA LYS A 285 3.12 -2.30 -17.74
C LYS A 285 2.94 -0.94 -17.07
N ILE A 286 3.75 -0.65 -16.06
CA ILE A 286 3.77 0.69 -15.42
C ILE A 286 4.28 1.74 -16.41
N ILE A 287 5.41 1.50 -17.08
CA ILE A 287 5.96 2.45 -18.04
C ILE A 287 5.02 2.63 -19.25
N GLU A 288 4.44 1.53 -19.76
CA GLU A 288 3.41 1.60 -20.82
C GLU A 288 2.22 2.48 -20.41
N TYR A 289 1.77 2.39 -19.18
CA TYR A 289 0.71 3.25 -18.66
C TYR A 289 1.15 4.73 -18.61
N ILE A 290 2.38 4.99 -18.19
CA ILE A 290 2.98 6.34 -18.20
C ILE A 290 3.00 6.92 -19.62
N ASP A 291 3.48 6.16 -20.60
CA ASP A 291 3.53 6.59 -22.00
C ASP A 291 2.18 7.08 -22.53
N ARG A 292 1.12 6.35 -22.18
CA ARG A 292 -0.24 6.66 -22.63
C ARG A 292 -0.90 7.83 -21.89
N ASN A 293 -0.46 8.12 -20.66
CA ASN A 293 -1.22 9.02 -19.78
C ASN A 293 -0.44 10.25 -19.31
N ALA A 294 0.88 10.26 -19.32
CA ALA A 294 1.69 11.35 -18.74
C ALA A 294 1.39 12.72 -19.37
N LYS A 295 1.19 12.78 -20.68
CA LYS A 295 0.85 14.04 -21.38
C LYS A 295 -0.46 14.67 -20.90
N ARG A 296 -1.37 13.89 -20.30
CA ARG A 296 -2.66 14.38 -19.80
C ARG A 296 -2.56 14.97 -18.40
N GLY A 297 -1.39 14.83 -17.74
CA GLY A 297 -1.19 15.19 -16.34
C GLY A 297 -2.01 14.36 -15.37
N ASN A 298 -1.94 14.70 -14.09
CA ASN A 298 -2.76 14.04 -13.07
C ASN A 298 -4.19 14.60 -13.06
N LYS A 299 -5.16 13.71 -12.93
CA LYS A 299 -6.56 14.12 -12.66
C LYS A 299 -6.64 14.77 -11.30
N LYS A 300 -7.55 15.74 -11.16
CA LYS A 300 -7.88 16.34 -9.86
C LYS A 300 -8.34 15.23 -8.90
N ASP A 301 -7.84 15.28 -7.67
CA ASP A 301 -8.29 14.36 -6.63
C ASP A 301 -9.75 14.67 -6.24
N LYS A 302 -10.63 13.68 -6.34
CA LYS A 302 -12.06 13.81 -6.07
C LYS A 302 -12.50 12.99 -4.84
N ILE A 303 -11.58 12.33 -4.16
CA ILE A 303 -11.91 11.42 -3.05
C ILE A 303 -12.30 12.25 -1.81
N GLY A 304 -11.64 13.37 -1.60
CA GLY A 304 -12.02 14.39 -0.60
C GLY A 304 -11.66 14.02 0.84
N ALA A 305 -11.50 12.77 1.17
CA ALA A 305 -11.25 12.36 2.56
C ALA A 305 -9.78 12.11 2.86
#